data_20899bdcd339c0ffbc6e74445775b93a
#
_entry.id   20899bdcd339c0ffbc6e74445775b93a
#
_cell.length_a   1.000
_cell.length_b   1.000
_cell.length_c   1.000
_cell.angle_alpha   90.00
_cell.angle_beta   90.00
_cell.angle_gamma   90.00
#
_symmetry.space_group_name_H-M   'P 1'
#
loop_
_entity.id
_entity.type
_entity.pdbx_description
1 polymer ?
#
loop_
_entity_poly.entity_id
_entity_poly.type
_entity_poly.pdbx_seq_one_letter_code
_entity_poly.pdbx_strand_id
1 'polypeptide(L)'
;MANRIDLCDAADVAPGNALKVEAGDLTLAVFNVEGEFYVTDDACTHGPGSLSEGYIECDVVECNFHNGQFNIKTGAVVSPPCMIPVKTYKTVVENGRVLIETE
;
A
#
# COMPACT_ATOMS: atom_id res chain seq x y z
N MET A 1 -4.25 6.51 -21.98
CA MET A 1 -5.53 6.35 -21.27
C MET A 1 -5.29 5.64 -19.94
N ALA A 2 -5.91 6.14 -18.90
CA ALA A 2 -5.83 5.48 -17.61
C ALA A 2 -6.69 4.22 -17.60
N ASN A 3 -6.15 3.16 -17.04
CA ASN A 3 -6.89 1.92 -16.81
C ASN A 3 -7.18 1.79 -15.33
N ARG A 4 -8.32 1.21 -15.01
CA ARG A 4 -8.67 0.93 -13.63
C ARG A 4 -8.56 -0.56 -13.37
N ILE A 5 -7.96 -0.90 -12.23
CA ILE A 5 -7.83 -2.27 -11.79
C ILE A 5 -8.59 -2.41 -10.48
N ASP A 6 -9.56 -3.31 -10.45
CA ASP A 6 -10.35 -3.61 -9.26
C ASP A 6 -9.52 -4.54 -8.38
N LEU A 7 -9.29 -4.15 -7.14
CA LEU A 7 -8.42 -4.89 -6.22
C LEU A 7 -9.19 -5.72 -5.20
N CYS A 8 -10.12 -5.11 -4.48
CA CYS A 8 -10.80 -5.79 -3.38
C CYS A 8 -12.02 -5.00 -2.93
N ASP A 9 -12.81 -5.58 -2.02
CA ASP A 9 -13.86 -4.84 -1.34
C ASP A 9 -13.25 -3.92 -0.29
N ALA A 10 -13.80 -2.71 -0.16
CA ALA A 10 -13.38 -1.79 0.89
C ALA A 10 -13.56 -2.43 2.29
N ALA A 11 -14.59 -3.25 2.45
CA ALA A 11 -14.86 -3.92 3.71
C ALA A 11 -13.82 -4.99 4.08
N ASP A 12 -12.99 -5.42 3.11
CA ASP A 12 -11.95 -6.42 3.38
C ASP A 12 -10.76 -5.85 4.14
N VAL A 13 -10.65 -4.52 4.20
CA VAL A 13 -9.53 -3.85 4.85
C VAL A 13 -10.07 -2.93 5.93
N ALA A 14 -9.99 -3.36 7.18
CA ALA A 14 -10.44 -2.56 8.32
C ALA A 14 -9.49 -1.39 8.57
N PRO A 15 -9.94 -0.29 9.20
CA PRO A 15 -9.05 0.82 9.53
C PRO A 15 -7.83 0.36 10.33
N GLY A 16 -6.65 0.83 9.93
CA GLY A 16 -5.40 0.45 10.56
C GLY A 16 -4.82 -0.86 10.04
N ASN A 17 -5.44 -1.48 9.04
CA ASN A 17 -4.99 -2.74 8.48
C ASN A 17 -4.56 -2.60 7.03
N ALA A 18 -3.95 -3.65 6.51
CA ALA A 18 -3.52 -3.73 5.12
C ALA A 18 -3.87 -5.10 4.56
N LEU A 19 -4.04 -5.15 3.24
CA LEU A 19 -4.32 -6.39 2.52
C LEU A 19 -3.38 -6.50 1.33
N LYS A 20 -2.77 -7.66 1.16
CA LYS A 20 -1.94 -7.95 -0.01
C LYS A 20 -2.84 -8.38 -1.16
N VAL A 21 -2.69 -7.73 -2.30
CA VAL A 21 -3.48 -8.04 -3.51
C VAL A 21 -2.54 -8.29 -4.67
N GLU A 22 -2.76 -9.38 -5.38
CA GLU A 22 -2.03 -9.66 -6.61
C GLU A 22 -2.92 -9.33 -7.79
N ALA A 23 -2.45 -8.43 -8.65
CA ALA A 23 -3.19 -7.94 -9.80
C ALA A 23 -2.30 -8.04 -11.04
N GLY A 24 -2.45 -9.13 -11.79
CA GLY A 24 -1.57 -9.39 -12.92
C GLY A 24 -0.14 -9.58 -12.45
N ASP A 25 0.77 -8.76 -12.98
CA ASP A 25 2.18 -8.80 -12.60
C ASP A 25 2.49 -7.95 -11.37
N LEU A 26 1.47 -7.28 -10.81
CA LEU A 26 1.65 -6.39 -9.67
C LEU A 26 1.31 -7.11 -8.37
N THR A 27 2.14 -6.90 -7.36
CA THR A 27 1.84 -7.31 -6.00
C THR A 27 1.72 -6.03 -5.18
N LEU A 28 0.52 -5.78 -4.66
CA LEU A 28 0.15 -4.50 -4.08
C LEU A 28 -0.26 -4.65 -2.62
N ALA A 29 -0.03 -3.59 -1.86
CA ALA A 29 -0.53 -3.46 -0.50
C ALA A 29 -1.64 -2.42 -0.49
N VAL A 30 -2.81 -2.80 -0.02
CA VAL A 30 -3.96 -1.89 0.13
C VAL A 30 -4.05 -1.54 1.61
N PHE A 31 -3.96 -0.25 1.91
CA PHE A 31 -3.99 0.25 3.28
C PHE A 31 -5.27 1.02 3.55
N ASN A 32 -5.83 0.82 4.73
CA ASN A 32 -6.93 1.65 5.22
C ASN A 32 -6.40 2.50 6.37
N VAL A 33 -6.25 3.81 6.13
CA VAL A 33 -5.77 4.77 7.12
C VAL A 33 -6.96 5.63 7.53
N GLU A 34 -7.52 5.35 8.67
CA GLU A 34 -8.65 6.10 9.23
C GLU A 34 -9.84 6.24 8.27
N GLY A 35 -10.11 5.18 7.49
CA GLY A 35 -11.22 5.16 6.56
C GLY A 35 -10.86 5.59 5.13
N GLU A 36 -9.64 6.05 4.91
CA GLU A 36 -9.15 6.37 3.57
C GLU A 36 -8.24 5.27 3.06
N PHE A 37 -8.36 4.95 1.78
CA PHE A 37 -7.61 3.85 1.17
C PHE A 37 -6.44 4.36 0.36
N TYR A 38 -5.30 3.69 0.51
CA TYR A 38 -4.07 3.99 -0.22
C TYR A 38 -3.47 2.68 -0.70
N VAL A 39 -2.84 2.70 -1.86
CA VAL A 39 -2.23 1.51 -2.45
C VAL A 39 -0.79 1.81 -2.81
N THR A 40 0.11 0.92 -2.41
CA THR A 40 1.53 0.96 -2.76
C THR A 40 1.95 -0.39 -3.29
N ASP A 41 3.15 -0.46 -3.85
CA ASP A 41 3.76 -1.76 -4.08
C ASP A 41 3.91 -2.46 -2.72
N ASP A 42 3.70 -3.76 -2.70
CA ASP A 42 3.85 -4.54 -1.46
C ASP A 42 5.31 -4.80 -1.11
N ALA A 43 6.14 -4.96 -2.13
CA ALA A 43 7.56 -5.25 -1.91
C ALA A 43 8.28 -4.05 -1.31
N CYS A 44 9.01 -4.29 -0.23
CA CYS A 44 9.85 -3.26 0.38
C CYS A 44 11.03 -2.95 -0.54
N THR A 45 11.34 -1.66 -0.72
CA THR A 45 12.36 -1.24 -1.68
C THR A 45 13.79 -1.57 -1.27
N HIS A 46 14.01 -1.86 0.01
CA HIS A 46 15.37 -2.13 0.50
C HIS A 46 15.72 -3.63 0.57
N GLY A 47 14.82 -4.50 0.15
CA GLY A 47 15.10 -5.93 0.17
C GLY A 47 13.83 -6.75 0.37
N PRO A 48 13.97 -8.02 0.76
CA PRO A 48 12.79 -8.84 1.01
C PRO A 48 11.98 -8.26 2.15
N GLY A 49 10.67 -8.29 1.98
CA GLY A 49 9.74 -7.77 2.96
C GLY A 49 8.42 -7.46 2.29
N SER A 50 7.37 -7.47 3.06
CA SER A 50 6.01 -7.22 2.59
C SER A 50 5.39 -6.12 3.42
N LEU A 51 5.06 -4.99 2.79
CA LEU A 51 4.47 -3.86 3.50
C LEU A 51 3.09 -4.20 4.04
N SER A 52 2.34 -5.06 3.35
CA SER A 52 1.02 -5.48 3.84
C SER A 52 1.10 -6.28 5.12
N GLU A 53 2.26 -6.87 5.43
CA GLU A 53 2.49 -7.61 6.66
C GLU A 53 3.20 -6.75 7.71
N GLY A 54 3.45 -5.50 7.40
CA GLY A 54 4.13 -4.59 8.29
C GLY A 54 3.23 -4.00 9.36
N TYR A 55 3.83 -3.20 10.22
CA TYR A 55 3.12 -2.51 11.28
C TYR A 55 2.69 -1.12 10.80
N ILE A 56 1.43 -0.79 10.98
CA ILE A 56 0.87 0.49 10.56
C ILE A 56 0.59 1.35 11.78
N GLU A 57 1.10 2.57 11.76
CA GLU A 57 0.81 3.56 12.79
C GLU A 57 0.50 4.89 12.09
N CYS A 58 -0.73 5.35 12.20
CA CYS A 58 -1.21 6.55 11.49
C CYS A 58 -1.02 6.37 9.98
N ASP A 59 -0.23 7.22 9.35
CA ASP A 59 0.05 7.18 7.91
C ASP A 59 1.43 6.60 7.57
N VAL A 60 2.03 5.90 8.52
CA VAL A 60 3.36 5.29 8.36
C VAL A 60 3.23 3.77 8.43
N VAL A 61 3.90 3.08 7.52
CA VAL A 61 4.03 1.62 7.57
C VAL A 61 5.47 1.26 7.83
N GLU A 62 5.68 0.36 8.79
CA GLU A 62 7.00 -0.20 9.10
C GLU A 62 7.10 -1.56 8.42
N CYS A 63 8.13 -1.72 7.58
CA CYS A 63 8.37 -2.98 6.89
C CYS A 63 8.60 -4.11 7.92
N ASN A 64 8.05 -5.29 7.64
CA ASN A 64 8.23 -6.45 8.51
C ASN A 64 9.64 -7.03 8.46
N PHE A 65 10.52 -6.43 7.64
CA PHE A 65 11.90 -6.87 7.49
C PHE A 65 12.81 -5.64 7.60
N HIS A 66 13.70 -5.62 8.56
CA HIS A 66 14.64 -4.54 8.86
C HIS A 66 14.02 -3.25 9.41
N ASN A 67 12.72 -3.23 9.67
CA ASN A 67 12.03 -2.10 10.33
C ASN A 67 12.15 -0.75 9.64
N GLY A 68 12.36 -0.73 8.31
CA GLY A 68 12.32 0.52 7.57
C GLY A 68 10.90 1.05 7.47
N GLN A 69 10.75 2.37 7.40
CA GLN A 69 9.43 2.99 7.39
C GLN A 69 9.18 3.83 6.16
N PHE A 70 7.93 3.82 5.69
CA PHE A 70 7.47 4.62 4.57
C PHE A 70 6.20 5.36 4.96
N ASN A 71 6.01 6.53 4.34
CA ASN A 71 4.72 7.22 4.42
C ASN A 71 3.75 6.55 3.45
N ILE A 72 2.63 6.08 3.95
CA ILE A 72 1.64 5.34 3.15
C ILE A 72 1.03 6.23 2.07
N LYS A 73 0.82 7.51 2.34
CA LYS A 73 0.16 8.43 1.43
C LYS A 73 1.04 8.85 0.26
N THR A 74 2.33 9.05 0.50
CA THR A 74 3.25 9.59 -0.50
C THR A 74 4.28 8.59 -0.99
N GLY A 75 4.50 7.50 -0.24
CA GLY A 75 5.57 6.55 -0.52
C GLY A 75 6.94 7.02 -0.05
N ALA A 76 7.03 8.21 0.54
CA ALA A 76 8.32 8.76 0.95
C ALA A 76 8.95 7.93 2.06
N VAL A 77 10.28 7.87 2.04
CA VAL A 77 11.04 7.20 3.09
C VAL A 77 10.92 8.01 4.39
N VAL A 78 10.58 7.33 5.48
CA VAL A 78 10.48 7.94 6.79
C VAL A 78 11.69 7.54 7.65
N SER A 79 12.15 6.32 7.52
CA SER A 79 13.20 5.81 8.40
C SER A 79 14.07 4.78 7.68
N PRO A 80 15.40 4.78 7.93
CA PRO A 80 16.27 3.75 7.36
C PRO A 80 15.93 2.36 7.92
N PRO A 81 16.31 1.28 7.24
CA PRO A 81 17.25 1.24 6.11
C PRO A 81 16.64 1.55 4.74
N CYS A 82 15.36 1.93 4.71
CA CYS A 82 14.74 2.34 3.44
C CYS A 82 15.44 3.58 2.92
N MET A 83 15.83 3.57 1.65
CA MET A 83 16.50 4.70 1.00
C MET A 83 15.80 5.13 -0.28
N ILE A 84 14.92 4.27 -0.81
CA ILE A 84 14.21 4.51 -2.06
C ILE A 84 12.72 4.56 -1.74
N PRO A 85 12.00 5.61 -2.15
CA PRO A 85 10.55 5.66 -1.91
C PRO A 85 9.83 4.47 -2.54
N VAL A 86 8.75 4.03 -1.91
CA VAL A 86 7.92 2.97 -2.47
C VAL A 86 6.94 3.59 -3.46
N LYS A 87 6.65 2.87 -4.54
CA LYS A 87 5.71 3.35 -5.56
C LYS A 87 4.28 3.36 -4.99
N THR A 88 3.59 4.47 -5.19
CA THR A 88 2.18 4.61 -4.83
C THR A 88 1.32 4.62 -6.08
N TYR A 89 0.04 4.30 -5.92
CA TYR A 89 -0.92 4.23 -7.00
C TYR A 89 -2.10 5.13 -6.69
N LYS A 90 -2.66 5.77 -7.71
CA LYS A 90 -3.87 6.55 -7.53
C LYS A 90 -5.02 5.61 -7.19
N THR A 91 -5.62 5.83 -6.04
CA THR A 91 -6.65 4.95 -5.48
C THR A 91 -8.02 5.57 -5.65
N VAL A 92 -8.98 4.75 -6.08
CA VAL A 92 -10.37 5.15 -6.26
C VAL A 92 -11.24 4.16 -5.49
N VAL A 93 -12.22 4.66 -4.76
CA VAL A 93 -13.21 3.80 -4.09
C VAL A 93 -14.56 4.07 -4.72
N GLU A 94 -15.14 3.06 -5.35
CA GLU A 94 -16.44 3.14 -5.98
C GLU A 94 -17.28 1.93 -5.63
N ASN A 95 -18.54 2.15 -5.27
CA ASN A 95 -19.49 1.07 -4.98
C ASN A 95 -18.97 0.04 -3.98
N GLY A 96 -18.20 0.51 -3.00
CA GLY A 96 -17.62 -0.37 -1.98
C GLY A 96 -16.42 -1.17 -2.45
N ARG A 97 -15.85 -0.85 -3.62
CA ARG A 97 -14.66 -1.52 -4.17
C ARG A 97 -13.47 -0.57 -4.18
N VAL A 98 -12.30 -1.11 -3.92
CA VAL A 98 -11.05 -0.37 -4.00
C VAL A 98 -10.39 -0.67 -5.34
N LEU A 99 -10.11 0.38 -6.10
CA LEU A 99 -9.49 0.27 -7.42
C LEU A 99 -8.27 1.19 -7.48
N ILE A 100 -7.37 0.89 -8.41
CA ILE A 100 -6.28 1.81 -8.74
C ILE A 100 -6.41 2.23 -10.20
N GLU A 101 -5.85 3.41 -10.50
CA GLU A 101 -5.73 3.89 -11.87
C GLU A 101 -4.28 3.75 -12.31
N THR A 102 -4.07 3.13 -13.46
CA THR A 102 -2.76 2.98 -14.07
C THR A 102 -2.78 3.53 -15.49
N GLU A 103 -1.63 3.85 -16.00
CA GLU A 103 -1.50 4.31 -17.38
C GLU A 103 -0.97 3.21 -18.28
#